data_179865d50f8f9e816213d8bcacccffa2
#
_entry.id   179865d50f8f9e816213d8bcacccffa2
#
_cell.length_a   1.000
_cell.length_b   1.000
_cell.length_c   1.000
_cell.angle_alpha   90.00
_cell.angle_beta   90.00
_cell.angle_gamma   90.00
#
_symmetry.space_group_name_H-M   'P 1'
#
loop_
_entity.id
_entity.type
_entity.pdbx_description
1 polymer ?
#
loop_
_entity_poly.entity_id
_entity_poly.type
_entity_poly.pdbx_seq_one_letter_code
_entity_poly.pdbx_strand_id
1 'polypeptide(L)'
;MNKREVGFKYENVAKEYLILQGLVVVESNFYTKFGEIDLIFFEKSSQTLVFVEVKYRRNDFFGSAIEMVTEEKQNRILASSQVYLLKKNWDRNVRYDVVGVSKDSGNIEWLKNAF
;
A
#
# COMPACT_ATOMS: atom_id res chain seq x y z
N MET A 1 -1.66 -8.24 -21.69
CA MET A 1 -0.95 -7.78 -20.47
C MET A 1 -0.98 -8.90 -19.44
N ASN A 2 0.17 -9.29 -18.89
CA ASN A 2 0.22 -10.34 -17.89
C ASN A 2 -0.13 -9.80 -16.49
N LYS A 3 -0.28 -10.70 -15.51
CA LYS A 3 -0.68 -10.32 -14.14
C LYS A 3 0.29 -9.33 -13.50
N ARG A 4 1.58 -9.48 -13.72
CA ARG A 4 2.60 -8.61 -13.15
C ARG A 4 2.49 -7.18 -13.70
N GLU A 5 2.30 -7.06 -15.01
CA GLU A 5 2.12 -5.76 -15.65
C GLU A 5 0.85 -5.07 -15.19
N VAL A 6 -0.23 -5.83 -15.04
CA VAL A 6 -1.51 -5.31 -14.52
C VAL A 6 -1.31 -4.80 -13.08
N GLY A 7 -0.63 -5.58 -12.24
CA GLY A 7 -0.33 -5.18 -10.87
C GLY A 7 0.45 -3.87 -10.81
N PHE A 8 1.52 -3.77 -11.59
CA PHE A 8 2.33 -2.54 -11.63
C PHE A 8 1.55 -1.34 -12.13
N LYS A 9 0.65 -1.55 -13.09
CA LYS A 9 -0.22 -0.47 -13.58
C LYS A 9 -1.06 0.13 -12.44
N TYR A 10 -1.71 -0.72 -11.64
CA TYR A 10 -2.55 -0.26 -10.54
C TYR A 10 -1.75 0.30 -9.38
N GLU A 11 -0.55 -0.25 -9.12
CA GLU A 11 0.36 0.32 -8.15
C GLU A 11 0.76 1.74 -8.56
N ASN A 12 1.03 1.97 -9.83
CA ASN A 12 1.37 3.31 -10.33
C ASN A 12 0.20 4.28 -10.21
N VAL A 13 -1.01 3.83 -10.49
CA VAL A 13 -2.22 4.65 -10.30
C VAL A 13 -2.36 5.06 -8.84
N ALA A 14 -2.22 4.11 -7.92
CA ALA A 14 -2.28 4.38 -6.48
C ALA A 14 -1.16 5.33 -6.04
N LYS A 15 0.05 5.11 -6.54
CA LYS A 15 1.21 5.93 -6.23
C LYS A 15 1.00 7.39 -6.61
N GLU A 16 0.56 7.64 -7.86
CA GLU A 16 0.31 8.99 -8.34
C GLU A 16 -0.80 9.66 -7.54
N TYR A 17 -1.85 8.91 -7.22
CA TYR A 17 -2.95 9.43 -6.39
C TYR A 17 -2.43 9.90 -5.03
N LEU A 18 -1.63 9.08 -4.35
CA LEU A 18 -1.12 9.42 -3.02
C LEU A 18 -0.14 10.58 -3.06
N ILE A 19 0.65 10.71 -4.12
CA ILE A 19 1.52 11.88 -4.32
C ILE A 19 0.68 13.14 -4.42
N LEU A 20 -0.42 13.11 -5.18
CA LEU A 20 -1.33 14.24 -5.29
C LEU A 20 -1.99 14.59 -3.95
N GLN A 21 -2.14 13.62 -3.06
CA GLN A 21 -2.66 13.86 -1.72
C GLN A 21 -1.60 14.40 -0.75
N GLY A 22 -0.38 14.59 -1.22
CA GLY A 22 0.69 15.21 -0.43
C GLY A 22 1.67 14.24 0.22
N LEU A 23 1.56 12.95 -0.02
CA LEU A 23 2.52 11.98 0.50
C LEU A 23 3.78 11.97 -0.35
N VAL A 24 4.92 11.70 0.29
CA VAL A 24 6.22 11.62 -0.38
C VAL A 24 6.61 10.16 -0.56
N VAL A 25 6.91 9.76 -1.80
CA VAL A 25 7.36 8.40 -2.08
C VAL A 25 8.73 8.16 -1.46
N VAL A 26 8.86 7.06 -0.73
CA VAL A 26 10.12 6.63 -0.16
C VAL A 26 10.67 5.44 -0.93
N GLU A 27 9.84 4.44 -1.18
CA GLU A 27 10.27 3.24 -1.89
C GLU A 27 9.07 2.52 -2.51
N SER A 28 9.31 1.82 -3.61
CA SER A 28 8.31 0.96 -4.26
C SER A 28 8.81 -0.47 -4.27
N ASN A 29 7.89 -1.42 -4.10
CA ASN A 29 8.17 -2.86 -4.20
C ASN A 29 9.34 -3.31 -3.32
N PHE A 30 9.17 -3.14 -2.03
CA PHE A 30 10.17 -3.59 -1.05
C PHE A 30 10.00 -5.07 -0.75
N TYR A 31 10.98 -5.87 -1.14
CA TYR A 31 10.93 -7.33 -1.00
C TYR A 31 11.67 -7.80 0.25
N THR A 32 11.05 -8.75 0.97
CA THR A 32 11.67 -9.42 2.10
C THR A 32 11.39 -10.92 2.02
N LYS A 33 12.00 -11.71 2.88
CA LYS A 33 11.70 -13.15 2.97
C LYS A 33 10.26 -13.41 3.41
N PHE A 34 9.58 -12.43 3.98
CA PHE A 34 8.18 -12.56 4.44
C PHE A 34 7.17 -12.17 3.37
N GLY A 35 7.60 -11.45 2.34
CA GLY A 35 6.73 -10.97 1.28
C GLY A 35 7.17 -9.61 0.76
N GLU A 36 6.22 -8.92 0.13
CA GLU A 36 6.46 -7.64 -0.52
C GLU A 36 5.57 -6.55 0.09
N ILE A 37 6.12 -5.34 0.18
CA ILE A 37 5.34 -4.13 0.44
C ILE A 37 5.27 -3.35 -0.86
N ASP A 38 4.06 -3.06 -1.34
CA ASP A 38 3.86 -2.42 -2.64
C ASP A 38 4.45 -1.02 -2.69
N LEU A 39 4.11 -0.18 -1.72
CA LEU A 39 4.56 1.21 -1.68
C LEU A 39 4.87 1.63 -0.25
N ILE A 40 5.89 2.46 -0.09
CA ILE A 40 6.23 3.08 1.20
C ILE A 40 6.28 4.58 0.98
N PHE A 41 5.53 5.32 1.81
CA PHE A 41 5.44 6.77 1.76
C PHE A 41 5.84 7.39 3.09
N PHE A 42 6.13 8.68 3.03
CA PHE A 42 6.31 9.51 4.21
C PHE A 42 5.25 10.61 4.21
N GLU A 43 4.52 10.73 5.30
CA GLU A 43 3.54 11.81 5.51
C GLU A 43 4.19 12.86 6.41
N LYS A 44 4.54 14.00 5.82
CA LYS A 44 5.29 15.04 6.52
C LYS A 44 4.51 15.66 7.69
N SER A 45 3.20 15.87 7.49
CA SER A 45 2.36 16.54 8.49
C SER A 45 2.33 15.81 9.83
N SER A 46 2.45 14.48 9.81
CA SER A 46 2.39 13.64 11.00
C SER A 46 3.71 12.95 11.31
N GLN A 47 4.74 13.14 10.48
CA GLN A 47 6.04 12.46 10.61
C GLN A 47 5.88 10.95 10.67
N THR A 48 5.07 10.41 9.75
CA THR A 48 4.66 8.99 9.74
C THR A 48 5.18 8.29 8.48
N LEU A 49 5.79 7.10 8.66
CA LEU A 49 6.01 6.18 7.54
C LEU A 49 4.72 5.43 7.29
N VAL A 50 4.28 5.42 6.03
CA VAL A 50 3.03 4.81 5.61
C VAL A 50 3.33 3.64 4.69
N PHE A 51 3.02 2.42 5.14
CA PHE A 51 3.14 1.23 4.33
C PHE A 51 1.81 0.99 3.63
N VAL A 52 1.83 0.87 2.31
CA VAL A 52 0.61 0.82 1.51
C VAL A 52 0.53 -0.49 0.73
N GLU A 53 -0.59 -1.18 0.91
CA GLU A 53 -0.98 -2.34 0.09
C GLU A 53 -1.96 -1.87 -0.97
N VAL A 54 -1.67 -2.18 -2.22
CA VAL A 54 -2.54 -1.81 -3.34
C VAL A 54 -3.34 -3.02 -3.78
N LYS A 55 -4.66 -2.86 -3.85
CA LYS A 55 -5.57 -3.88 -4.36
C LYS A 55 -6.35 -3.32 -5.53
N TYR A 56 -6.36 -4.03 -6.65
CA TYR A 56 -7.26 -3.68 -7.73
C TYR A 56 -8.42 -4.68 -7.76
N ARG A 57 -9.58 -4.21 -8.16
CA ARG A 57 -10.78 -5.02 -8.26
C ARG A 57 -11.53 -4.66 -9.53
N ARG A 58 -12.34 -5.61 -10.02
CA ARG A 58 -13.03 -5.43 -11.28
C ARG A 58 -14.03 -4.28 -11.24
N ASN A 59 -14.79 -4.18 -10.15
CA ASN A 59 -15.83 -3.17 -9.99
C ASN A 59 -15.99 -2.78 -8.52
N ASP A 60 -16.92 -1.84 -8.26
CA ASP A 60 -17.15 -1.29 -6.93
C ASP A 60 -18.22 -2.04 -6.13
N PHE A 61 -18.77 -3.12 -6.67
CA PHE A 61 -19.91 -3.83 -6.08
C PHE A 61 -19.57 -4.69 -4.88
N PHE A 62 -18.36 -5.23 -4.81
CA PHE A 62 -18.00 -6.27 -3.86
C PHE A 62 -17.06 -5.75 -2.80
N GLY A 63 -17.60 -5.33 -1.67
CA GLY A 63 -16.83 -4.99 -0.49
C GLY A 63 -15.81 -3.87 -0.66
N SER A 64 -15.19 -3.50 0.43
CA SER A 64 -14.11 -2.51 0.40
C SER A 64 -12.76 -3.19 0.12
N ALA A 65 -11.75 -2.40 -0.24
CA ALA A 65 -10.41 -2.91 -0.51
C ALA A 65 -9.80 -3.64 0.69
N ILE A 66 -10.15 -3.22 1.92
CA ILE A 66 -9.63 -3.88 3.14
C ILE A 66 -10.07 -5.33 3.23
N GLU A 67 -11.28 -5.65 2.77
CA GLU A 67 -11.79 -7.03 2.80
C GLU A 67 -11.00 -7.96 1.89
N MET A 68 -10.26 -7.43 0.94
CA MET A 68 -9.42 -8.20 0.03
C MET A 68 -8.04 -8.50 0.62
N VAL A 69 -7.70 -7.88 1.75
CA VAL A 69 -6.40 -8.10 2.42
C VAL A 69 -6.62 -9.07 3.56
N THR A 70 -6.27 -10.33 3.34
CA THR A 70 -6.46 -11.39 4.34
C THR A 70 -5.60 -11.14 5.57
N GLU A 71 -5.96 -11.76 6.69
CA GLU A 71 -5.15 -11.71 7.91
C GLU A 71 -3.73 -12.20 7.65
N GLU A 72 -3.58 -13.28 6.88
CA GLU A 72 -2.26 -13.80 6.51
C GLU A 72 -1.44 -12.75 5.77
N LYS A 73 -2.05 -12.05 4.80
CA LYS A 73 -1.38 -10.98 4.05
C LYS A 73 -1.00 -9.83 4.96
N GLN A 74 -1.90 -9.42 5.87
CA GLN A 74 -1.62 -8.38 6.85
C GLN A 74 -0.40 -8.75 7.70
N ASN A 75 -0.33 -9.99 8.16
CA ASN A 75 0.79 -10.47 8.97
C ASN A 75 2.11 -10.43 8.20
N ARG A 76 2.09 -10.76 6.91
CA ARG A 76 3.26 -10.67 6.04
C ARG A 76 3.71 -9.23 5.85
N ILE A 77 2.77 -8.30 5.67
CA ILE A 77 3.08 -6.88 5.55
C ILE A 77 3.70 -6.36 6.85
N LEU A 78 3.12 -6.71 7.98
CA LEU A 78 3.65 -6.32 9.28
C LEU A 78 5.08 -6.83 9.47
N ALA A 79 5.33 -8.11 9.15
CA ALA A 79 6.67 -8.68 9.26
C ALA A 79 7.67 -7.98 8.33
N SER A 80 7.28 -7.73 7.07
CA SER A 80 8.12 -7.03 6.11
C SER A 80 8.41 -5.60 6.55
N SER A 81 7.43 -4.92 7.14
CA SER A 81 7.62 -3.55 7.64
C SER A 81 8.64 -3.51 8.77
N GLN A 82 8.67 -4.54 9.64
CA GLN A 82 9.67 -4.60 10.70
C GLN A 82 11.09 -4.67 10.14
N VAL A 83 11.29 -5.41 9.05
CA VAL A 83 12.58 -5.47 8.35
C VAL A 83 12.99 -4.08 7.88
N TYR A 84 12.06 -3.35 7.27
CA TYR A 84 12.31 -2.00 6.77
C TYR A 84 12.63 -1.03 7.93
N LEU A 85 11.82 -1.05 8.98
CA LEU A 85 11.98 -0.15 10.12
C LEU A 85 13.33 -0.35 10.82
N LEU A 86 13.77 -1.61 10.97
CA LEU A 86 15.07 -1.92 11.54
C LEU A 86 16.19 -1.44 10.63
N LYS A 87 16.07 -1.70 9.32
CA LYS A 87 17.07 -1.30 8.34
C LYS A 87 17.28 0.22 8.32
N LYS A 88 16.19 0.98 8.49
CA LYS A 88 16.24 2.45 8.47
C LYS A 88 16.40 3.06 9.86
N ASN A 89 16.46 2.24 10.88
CA ASN A 89 16.54 2.70 12.27
C ASN A 89 15.43 3.72 12.58
N TRP A 90 14.21 3.39 12.15
CA TRP A 90 13.06 4.27 12.29
C TRP A 90 12.40 4.04 13.64
N ASP A 91 12.23 5.10 14.44
CA ASP A 91 11.65 5.03 15.78
C ASP A 91 10.46 5.98 15.95
N ARG A 92 9.91 6.50 14.86
CA ARG A 92 8.78 7.43 14.86
C ARG A 92 7.49 6.73 14.47
N ASN A 93 6.50 7.50 14.04
CA ASN A 93 5.16 6.99 13.72
C ASN A 93 5.15 6.09 12.49
N VAL A 94 4.28 5.09 12.53
CA VAL A 94 4.09 4.13 11.44
C VAL A 94 2.59 3.93 11.23
N ARG A 95 2.18 3.79 9.97
CA ARG A 95 0.78 3.55 9.64
C ARG A 95 0.69 2.57 8.46
N TYR A 96 -0.36 1.76 8.46
CA TYR A 96 -0.62 0.76 7.41
C TYR A 96 -1.91 1.11 6.69
N ASP A 97 -1.81 1.44 5.42
CA ASP A 97 -2.93 1.87 4.60
C ASP A 97 -3.19 0.85 3.49
N VAL A 98 -4.44 0.80 3.03
CA VAL A 98 -4.85 0.00 1.88
C VAL A 98 -5.45 0.94 0.85
N VAL A 99 -5.01 0.81 -0.40
CA VAL A 99 -5.58 1.57 -1.52
C VAL A 99 -6.19 0.59 -2.49
N GLY A 100 -7.49 0.74 -2.73
CA GLY A 100 -8.22 -0.03 -3.72
C GLY A 100 -8.42 0.78 -4.98
N VAL A 101 -8.18 0.16 -6.13
CA VAL A 101 -8.40 0.78 -7.45
C VAL A 101 -9.39 -0.07 -8.22
N SER A 102 -10.46 0.54 -8.68
CA SER A 102 -11.47 -0.15 -9.48
C SER A 102 -11.05 -0.16 -10.95
N LYS A 103 -11.04 -1.34 -11.56
CA LYS A 103 -10.70 -1.51 -12.97
C LYS A 103 -11.73 -0.82 -13.88
N ASP A 104 -13.02 -0.99 -13.56
CA ASP A 104 -14.10 -0.52 -14.43
C ASP A 104 -14.29 1.00 -14.36
N SER A 105 -14.29 1.55 -13.15
CA SER A 105 -14.57 2.98 -12.94
C SER A 105 -13.32 3.84 -12.77
N GLY A 106 -12.20 3.24 -12.41
CA GLY A 106 -11.00 3.98 -12.03
C GLY A 106 -11.09 4.60 -10.64
N ASN A 107 -12.17 4.35 -9.91
CA ASN A 107 -12.37 4.90 -8.57
C ASN A 107 -11.29 4.38 -7.62
N ILE A 108 -10.84 5.26 -6.74
CA ILE A 108 -9.82 4.94 -5.75
C ILE A 108 -10.42 5.04 -4.35
N GLU A 109 -10.21 3.99 -3.57
CA GLU A 109 -10.58 3.94 -2.16
C GLU A 109 -9.31 3.93 -1.33
N TRP A 110 -9.12 4.94 -0.50
CA TRP A 110 -7.94 5.03 0.37
C TRP A 110 -8.37 4.85 1.81
N LEU A 111 -7.96 3.74 2.39
CA LEU A 111 -8.27 3.38 3.77
C LEU A 111 -7.03 3.61 4.63
N LYS A 112 -7.05 4.68 5.39
CA LYS A 112 -5.95 5.02 6.29
C LYS A 112 -6.02 4.17 7.55
N ASN A 113 -4.86 3.76 8.04
CA ASN A 113 -4.74 3.01 9.28
C ASN A 113 -5.62 1.76 9.27
N ALA A 114 -5.49 0.99 8.19
CA ALA A 114 -6.41 -0.11 7.89
C ALA A 114 -6.20 -1.35 8.78
N PHE A 115 -4.98 -1.54 9.31
CA PHE A 115 -4.70 -2.66 10.20
C PHE A 115 -3.48 -2.44 11.08
#